data_36e878fd5c0c99cf384c78a0e757c238
#
_entry.id   36e878fd5c0c99cf384c78a0e757c238
#
_cell.length_a   1.000
_cell.length_b   1.000
_cell.length_c   1.000
_cell.angle_alpha   90.00
_cell.angle_beta   90.00
_cell.angle_gamma   90.00
#
_symmetry.space_group_name_H-M   'P 1'
#
loop_
_entity.id
_entity.type
_entity.pdbx_description
1 polymer ?
#
loop_
_entity_poly.entity_id
_entity_poly.type
_entity_poly.pdbx_seq_one_letter_code
_entity_poly.pdbx_strand_id
1 'polypeptide(L)'
;MKTISVDHLARVEGNGGISATIDGKAVTDVKFSIFEGPRLIEKLSLGRTPEEDVSMSPRICAICSVSHKNAVLRAMENALDVKLTRQAYLMRELMHMGEFIESHSLHIYYLALPDFVGFPNAIAMASKFPFEVQIALEMKHYGNHIMKTVNGRYIHGENGIIGGFGKFPTREELVWMKSRAIQFMPFVHKTVDLFCGLDYPGLPESDTMYACCEPGDNQFGFWGDSIALSTGENIPRDDYKNLTNEFVVPHSYAKRSRYQEKPYSVGALARIVNLGERLQGEAGRQFAKYYTSKWKTNPFYHNPSRALEIMYSFERIPELIDEYLKLEEVAPAVSTNTKTGKGTGLVEAPRGLLIHHHEVTDGLVSYVDIVTPTAQNAEDIERYCHLAAQELLDAGEEDKIKNHMEIIVRAFDPCISCSAHMAEVNQAPESQWENSLDDLTREQTPIFIGVGNPGCSDDGVGVELARQLKAVGIPDVLFETEIENNEDLWRDDAERPIVFLDALDFRETPGKITFLPLQLVLNNTSLSHKILPSVSALMNYPQLKNSYVLGIQPQSIEQGQNLSSSVRQAIQDVLDRLDN
;
A
#
# COMPACT_ATOMS: atom_id res chain seq x y z
N MET A 1 -31.54 1.65 4.38
CA MET A 1 -30.15 1.42 3.95
C MET A 1 -29.88 -0.05 3.68
N LYS A 2 -29.13 -0.39 2.64
CA LYS A 2 -28.69 -1.75 2.29
C LYS A 2 -27.20 -1.69 1.92
N THR A 3 -26.40 -2.68 2.37
CA THR A 3 -24.99 -2.79 1.99
C THR A 3 -24.78 -4.01 1.11
N ILE A 4 -24.08 -3.81 0.00
CA ILE A 4 -23.57 -4.89 -0.86
C ILE A 4 -22.08 -4.99 -0.59
N SER A 5 -21.60 -6.15 -0.10
CA SER A 5 -20.19 -6.32 0.27
C SER A 5 -19.53 -7.52 -0.41
N VAL A 6 -18.23 -7.38 -0.59
CA VAL A 6 -17.26 -8.43 -0.88
C VAL A 6 -16.26 -8.42 0.26
N ASP A 7 -16.45 -9.26 1.25
CA ASP A 7 -15.64 -9.24 2.47
C ASP A 7 -14.20 -9.68 2.20
N HIS A 8 -14.00 -10.57 1.23
CA HIS A 8 -12.68 -11.01 0.79
C HIS A 8 -12.60 -10.97 -0.74
N LEU A 9 -11.81 -10.03 -1.26
CA LEU A 9 -11.51 -9.94 -2.67
C LEU A 9 -10.68 -11.12 -3.13
N ALA A 10 -11.13 -11.81 -4.17
CA ALA A 10 -10.40 -12.90 -4.79
C ALA A 10 -9.58 -12.41 -5.99
N ARG A 11 -8.47 -13.10 -6.27
CA ARG A 11 -7.58 -12.80 -7.40
C ARG A 11 -6.96 -11.39 -7.32
N VAL A 12 -6.59 -10.99 -6.12
CA VAL A 12 -5.78 -9.81 -5.80
C VAL A 12 -4.64 -10.25 -4.87
N GLU A 13 -3.61 -9.44 -4.72
CA GLU A 13 -2.56 -9.66 -3.74
C GLU A 13 -2.99 -9.09 -2.39
N GLY A 14 -2.91 -9.92 -1.31
CA GLY A 14 -3.21 -9.52 0.06
C GLY A 14 -4.70 -9.63 0.43
N ASN A 15 -5.06 -9.12 1.61
CA ASN A 15 -6.40 -9.23 2.20
C ASN A 15 -7.12 -7.88 2.24
N GLY A 16 -8.20 -7.79 1.49
CA GLY A 16 -9.05 -6.61 1.43
C GLY A 16 -10.48 -6.96 1.01
N GLY A 17 -11.37 -6.03 1.21
CA GLY A 17 -12.78 -6.10 0.84
C GLY A 17 -13.26 -4.81 0.18
N ILE A 18 -14.43 -4.87 -0.43
CA ILE A 18 -15.10 -3.68 -0.96
C ILE A 18 -16.60 -3.74 -0.64
N SER A 19 -17.17 -2.61 -0.27
CA SER A 19 -18.60 -2.52 0.03
C SER A 19 -19.20 -1.24 -0.54
N ALA A 20 -20.47 -1.32 -0.93
CA ALA A 20 -21.28 -0.17 -1.34
C ALA A 20 -22.54 -0.09 -0.46
N THR A 21 -22.83 1.07 0.09
CA THR A 21 -24.02 1.37 0.86
C THR A 21 -25.04 2.08 -0.02
N ILE A 22 -26.26 1.55 -0.05
CA ILE A 22 -27.36 2.05 -0.89
C ILE A 22 -28.49 2.53 0.01
N ASP A 23 -28.99 3.73 -0.23
CA ASP A 23 -30.19 4.26 0.40
C ASP A 23 -31.21 4.68 -0.68
N GLY A 24 -32.29 3.91 -0.77
CA GLY A 24 -33.28 4.08 -1.83
C GLY A 24 -32.71 3.88 -3.23
N LYS A 25 -32.53 4.95 -3.99
CA LYS A 25 -31.97 4.96 -5.35
C LYS A 25 -30.57 5.58 -5.44
N ALA A 26 -29.91 5.81 -4.31
CA ALA A 26 -28.60 6.43 -4.28
C ALA A 26 -27.57 5.49 -3.65
N VAL A 27 -26.41 5.38 -4.27
CA VAL A 27 -25.20 4.84 -3.64
C VAL A 27 -24.63 5.97 -2.78
N THR A 28 -24.65 5.79 -1.45
CA THR A 28 -24.26 6.86 -0.52
C THR A 28 -22.81 6.76 -0.09
N ASP A 29 -22.22 5.56 -0.15
CA ASP A 29 -20.85 5.34 0.29
C ASP A 29 -20.27 4.10 -0.38
N VAL A 30 -18.97 4.12 -0.69
CA VAL A 30 -18.19 2.96 -1.14
C VAL A 30 -16.88 2.91 -0.36
N LYS A 31 -16.56 1.74 0.18
CA LYS A 31 -15.36 1.52 1.01
C LYS A 31 -14.50 0.39 0.46
N PHE A 32 -13.28 0.71 0.09
CA PHE A 32 -12.22 -0.27 -0.18
C PHE A 32 -11.42 -0.49 1.10
N SER A 33 -11.77 -1.56 1.82
CA SER A 33 -11.26 -1.88 3.14
C SER A 33 -10.06 -2.81 3.03
N ILE A 34 -8.90 -2.34 3.45
CA ILE A 34 -7.66 -3.13 3.54
C ILE A 34 -7.46 -3.51 5.00
N PHE A 35 -7.43 -4.82 5.28
CA PHE A 35 -7.27 -5.38 6.62
C PHE A 35 -6.07 -6.35 6.72
N GLU A 36 -5.12 -6.26 5.77
CA GLU A 36 -3.81 -6.90 5.86
C GLU A 36 -3.00 -6.29 7.00
N GLY A 37 -2.36 -7.13 7.83
CA GLY A 37 -1.53 -6.66 8.92
C GLY A 37 -0.31 -5.87 8.45
N PRO A 38 -0.07 -4.65 8.96
CA PRO A 38 1.07 -3.83 8.57
C PRO A 38 2.40 -4.47 9.00
N ARG A 39 3.40 -4.41 8.12
CA ARG A 39 4.72 -5.05 8.38
C ARG A 39 5.71 -4.14 9.08
N LEU A 40 5.35 -2.92 9.41
CA LEU A 40 6.14 -1.95 10.19
C LEU A 40 7.54 -1.66 9.62
N ILE A 41 7.76 -1.82 8.32
CA ILE A 41 9.10 -1.72 7.72
C ILE A 41 9.71 -0.33 7.95
N GLU A 42 8.96 0.75 7.78
CA GLU A 42 9.46 2.11 8.03
C GLU A 42 10.00 2.25 9.46
N LYS A 43 9.29 1.70 10.45
CA LYS A 43 9.73 1.71 11.84
C LYS A 43 10.94 0.79 12.10
N LEU A 44 10.96 -0.39 11.47
CA LEU A 44 12.05 -1.34 11.60
C LEU A 44 13.34 -0.86 10.92
N SER A 45 13.26 0.05 9.96
CA SER A 45 14.39 0.69 9.29
C SER A 45 15.15 1.66 10.20
N LEU A 46 14.48 2.28 11.16
CA LEU A 46 15.10 3.28 12.01
C LEU A 46 16.23 2.69 12.87
N GLY A 47 17.38 3.38 12.88
CA GLY A 47 18.57 2.96 13.61
C GLY A 47 19.40 1.86 12.93
N ARG A 48 19.02 1.43 11.73
CA ARG A 48 19.80 0.46 10.94
C ARG A 48 20.82 1.17 10.06
N THR A 49 21.82 0.41 9.60
CA THR A 49 22.71 0.92 8.55
C THR A 49 22.00 0.99 7.20
N PRO A 50 22.45 1.81 6.25
CA PRO A 50 21.90 1.85 4.90
C PRO A 50 21.87 0.48 4.21
N GLU A 51 22.90 -0.35 4.40
CA GLU A 51 23.00 -1.71 3.83
C GLU A 51 21.94 -2.65 4.41
N GLU A 52 21.71 -2.60 5.72
CA GLU A 52 20.67 -3.38 6.38
C GLU A 52 19.28 -2.97 5.89
N ASP A 53 19.04 -1.67 5.72
CA ASP A 53 17.76 -1.16 5.25
C ASP A 53 17.50 -1.52 3.78
N VAL A 54 18.51 -1.45 2.92
CA VAL A 54 18.46 -1.92 1.53
C VAL A 54 18.12 -3.43 1.43
N SER A 55 18.50 -4.23 2.43
CA SER A 55 18.10 -5.63 2.53
C SER A 55 16.68 -5.81 3.06
N MET A 56 16.25 -4.94 3.96
CA MET A 56 14.97 -5.08 4.67
C MET A 56 13.79 -4.48 3.90
N SER A 57 13.90 -3.26 3.38
CA SER A 57 12.82 -2.55 2.70
C SER A 57 12.12 -3.34 1.58
N PRO A 58 12.82 -4.13 0.72
CA PRO A 58 12.15 -4.94 -0.29
C PRO A 58 11.21 -6.02 0.26
N ARG A 59 11.29 -6.33 1.56
CA ARG A 59 10.43 -7.34 2.22
C ARG A 59 9.00 -6.85 2.47
N ILE A 60 8.72 -5.59 2.13
CA ILE A 60 7.35 -5.06 2.06
C ILE A 60 6.49 -5.93 1.12
N CYS A 61 7.06 -6.39 -0.01
CA CYS A 61 6.32 -7.14 -1.00
C CYS A 61 7.12 -8.31 -1.59
N ALA A 62 6.43 -9.41 -1.84
CA ALA A 62 7.03 -10.54 -2.54
C ALA A 62 7.05 -10.35 -4.06
N ILE A 63 6.01 -9.73 -4.64
CA ILE A 63 5.87 -9.61 -6.10
C ILE A 63 6.70 -8.44 -6.63
N CYS A 64 6.56 -7.22 -6.05
CA CYS A 64 7.28 -6.02 -6.48
C CYS A 64 8.58 -5.77 -5.69
N SER A 65 9.27 -6.84 -5.28
CA SER A 65 10.47 -6.74 -4.45
C SER A 65 11.65 -6.05 -5.14
N VAL A 66 11.76 -6.14 -6.47
CA VAL A 66 12.79 -5.46 -7.26
C VAL A 66 12.51 -3.96 -7.35
N SER A 67 11.24 -3.57 -7.53
CA SER A 67 10.85 -2.14 -7.50
C SER A 67 11.21 -1.51 -6.16
N HIS A 68 10.86 -2.13 -5.03
CA HIS A 68 11.28 -1.66 -3.70
C HIS A 68 12.81 -1.63 -3.54
N LYS A 69 13.52 -2.67 -4.03
CA LYS A 69 14.99 -2.71 -4.02
C LYS A 69 15.59 -1.54 -4.79
N ASN A 70 15.10 -1.26 -6.00
CA ASN A 70 15.56 -0.14 -6.81
C ASN A 70 15.21 1.21 -6.16
N ALA A 71 14.03 1.35 -5.56
CA ALA A 71 13.60 2.59 -4.92
C ALA A 71 14.48 2.92 -3.70
N VAL A 72 14.70 1.95 -2.78
CA VAL A 72 15.55 2.17 -1.60
C VAL A 72 17.01 2.38 -1.99
N LEU A 73 17.54 1.65 -2.99
CA LEU A 73 18.90 1.87 -3.48
C LEU A 73 19.07 3.29 -4.03
N ARG A 74 18.13 3.77 -4.86
CA ARG A 74 18.15 5.14 -5.39
C ARG A 74 18.03 6.18 -4.27
N ALA A 75 17.18 5.95 -3.29
CA ALA A 75 17.06 6.85 -2.13
C ALA A 75 18.37 6.94 -1.34
N MET A 76 19.00 5.80 -1.02
CA MET A 76 20.27 5.75 -0.30
C MET A 76 21.41 6.36 -1.11
N GLU A 77 21.47 6.09 -2.41
CA GLU A 77 22.49 6.67 -3.30
C GLU A 77 22.36 8.18 -3.41
N ASN A 78 21.13 8.70 -3.49
CA ASN A 78 20.87 10.13 -3.44
C ASN A 78 21.24 10.73 -2.07
N ALA A 79 20.92 10.05 -0.97
CA ALA A 79 21.24 10.50 0.40
C ALA A 79 22.76 10.54 0.65
N LEU A 80 23.50 9.58 0.10
CA LEU A 80 24.93 9.40 0.33
C LEU A 80 25.81 9.96 -0.80
N ASP A 81 25.22 10.65 -1.77
CA ASP A 81 25.87 11.21 -2.98
C ASP A 81 26.69 10.16 -3.77
N VAL A 82 26.11 8.97 -3.96
CA VAL A 82 26.72 7.87 -4.71
C VAL A 82 26.21 7.87 -6.14
N LYS A 83 27.11 7.96 -7.11
CA LYS A 83 26.78 7.86 -8.53
C LYS A 83 27.01 6.45 -9.04
N LEU A 84 25.98 5.89 -9.68
CA LEU A 84 26.07 4.57 -10.27
C LEU A 84 27.01 4.52 -11.47
N THR A 85 27.70 3.41 -11.62
CA THR A 85 28.34 3.06 -12.88
C THR A 85 27.31 2.73 -13.94
N ARG A 86 27.65 2.90 -15.23
CA ARG A 86 26.75 2.55 -16.33
C ARG A 86 26.37 1.07 -16.32
N GLN A 87 27.32 0.18 -15.96
CA GLN A 87 27.06 -1.26 -15.81
C GLN A 87 25.99 -1.55 -14.76
N ALA A 88 26.10 -0.93 -13.58
CA ALA A 88 25.15 -1.12 -12.51
C ALA A 88 23.75 -0.59 -12.90
N TYR A 89 23.70 0.56 -13.55
CA TYR A 89 22.46 1.13 -14.07
C TYR A 89 21.73 0.17 -15.02
N LEU A 90 22.45 -0.35 -16.04
CA LEU A 90 21.88 -1.28 -17.02
C LEU A 90 21.38 -2.57 -16.39
N MET A 91 22.09 -3.11 -15.41
CA MET A 91 21.67 -4.32 -14.72
C MET A 91 20.46 -4.09 -13.80
N ARG A 92 20.35 -2.92 -13.17
CA ARG A 92 19.14 -2.57 -12.40
C ARG A 92 17.94 -2.40 -13.29
N GLU A 93 18.11 -1.77 -14.46
CA GLU A 93 17.03 -1.66 -15.45
C GLU A 93 16.66 -3.06 -15.98
N LEU A 94 17.63 -3.94 -16.25
CA LEU A 94 17.38 -5.32 -16.73
C LEU A 94 16.57 -6.14 -15.72
N MET A 95 16.94 -6.13 -14.43
CA MET A 95 16.16 -6.88 -13.44
C MET A 95 14.75 -6.29 -13.25
N HIS A 96 14.59 -5.00 -13.46
CA HIS A 96 13.29 -4.32 -13.41
C HIS A 96 12.39 -4.74 -14.57
N MET A 97 12.92 -4.85 -15.80
CA MET A 97 12.18 -5.44 -16.93
C MET A 97 11.71 -6.87 -16.62
N GLY A 98 12.55 -7.65 -15.92
CA GLY A 98 12.17 -8.98 -15.45
C GLY A 98 10.96 -8.98 -14.52
N GLU A 99 10.89 -8.05 -13.57
CA GLU A 99 9.75 -7.90 -12.66
C GLU A 99 8.48 -7.46 -13.38
N PHE A 100 8.58 -6.53 -14.32
CA PHE A 100 7.43 -6.10 -15.12
C PHE A 100 6.84 -7.24 -15.95
N ILE A 101 7.67 -8.04 -16.62
CA ILE A 101 7.22 -9.21 -17.36
C ILE A 101 6.55 -10.23 -16.42
N GLU A 102 7.18 -10.55 -15.28
CA GLU A 102 6.65 -11.49 -14.29
C GLU A 102 5.29 -11.04 -13.75
N SER A 103 5.22 -9.82 -13.22
CA SER A 103 4.04 -9.29 -12.54
C SER A 103 2.88 -9.07 -13.50
N HIS A 104 3.13 -8.45 -14.65
CA HIS A 104 2.09 -8.17 -15.62
C HIS A 104 1.53 -9.44 -16.26
N SER A 105 2.40 -10.42 -16.61
CA SER A 105 1.93 -11.71 -17.14
C SER A 105 1.05 -12.45 -16.13
N LEU A 106 1.45 -12.45 -14.85
CA LEU A 106 0.64 -13.03 -13.78
C LEU A 106 -0.72 -12.33 -13.70
N HIS A 107 -0.72 -11.00 -13.63
CA HIS A 107 -1.95 -10.23 -13.43
C HIS A 107 -2.91 -10.39 -14.61
N ILE A 108 -2.50 -10.00 -15.83
CA ILE A 108 -3.45 -9.92 -16.94
C ILE A 108 -4.02 -11.27 -17.32
N TYR A 109 -3.24 -12.37 -17.26
CA TYR A 109 -3.70 -13.70 -17.67
C TYR A 109 -4.40 -14.48 -16.56
N TYR A 110 -3.91 -14.42 -15.31
CA TYR A 110 -4.42 -15.25 -14.22
C TYR A 110 -5.45 -14.55 -13.35
N LEU A 111 -5.28 -13.24 -13.16
CA LEU A 111 -6.14 -12.49 -12.26
C LEU A 111 -7.26 -11.76 -13.01
N ALA A 112 -6.97 -11.12 -14.16
CA ALA A 112 -7.92 -10.30 -14.89
C ALA A 112 -8.65 -11.04 -16.02
N LEU A 113 -7.95 -11.76 -16.91
CA LEU A 113 -8.54 -12.37 -18.11
C LEU A 113 -9.79 -13.24 -17.84
N PRO A 114 -9.85 -14.04 -16.75
CA PRO A 114 -11.04 -14.85 -16.46
C PRO A 114 -12.35 -14.05 -16.44
N ASP A 115 -12.32 -12.80 -15.95
CA ASP A 115 -13.50 -11.95 -15.90
C ASP A 115 -14.07 -11.61 -17.28
N PHE A 116 -13.20 -11.44 -18.27
CA PHE A 116 -13.58 -11.01 -19.63
C PHE A 116 -13.87 -12.16 -20.57
N VAL A 117 -13.50 -13.39 -20.21
CA VAL A 117 -13.78 -14.60 -21.00
C VAL A 117 -14.78 -15.54 -20.32
N GLY A 118 -15.41 -15.11 -19.23
CA GLY A 118 -16.52 -15.79 -18.56
C GLY A 118 -16.13 -16.99 -17.72
N PHE A 119 -14.96 -16.95 -17.05
CA PHE A 119 -14.50 -18.01 -16.15
C PHE A 119 -14.30 -17.49 -14.71
N PRO A 120 -14.55 -18.33 -13.69
CA PRO A 120 -14.36 -17.92 -12.29
C PRO A 120 -12.89 -17.73 -11.90
N ASN A 121 -11.97 -18.43 -12.59
CA ASN A 121 -10.51 -18.35 -12.32
C ASN A 121 -9.71 -18.95 -13.49
N ALA A 122 -8.38 -18.79 -13.44
CA ALA A 122 -7.47 -19.28 -14.47
C ALA A 122 -7.44 -20.81 -14.58
N ILE A 123 -7.68 -21.56 -13.50
CA ILE A 123 -7.71 -23.03 -13.54
C ILE A 123 -8.89 -23.51 -14.41
N ALA A 124 -10.08 -22.96 -14.18
CA ALA A 124 -11.25 -23.26 -15.00
C ALA A 124 -11.06 -22.80 -16.45
N MET A 125 -10.41 -21.65 -16.66
CA MET A 125 -10.08 -21.09 -17.97
C MET A 125 -9.11 -21.99 -18.75
N ALA A 126 -8.16 -22.67 -18.11
CA ALA A 126 -7.15 -23.50 -18.75
C ALA A 126 -7.73 -24.61 -19.65
N SER A 127 -8.96 -25.04 -19.39
CA SER A 127 -9.65 -26.04 -20.22
C SER A 127 -9.98 -25.55 -21.65
N LYS A 128 -10.18 -24.24 -21.83
CA LYS A 128 -10.51 -23.62 -23.13
C LYS A 128 -9.39 -22.72 -23.68
N PHE A 129 -8.54 -22.20 -22.79
CA PHE A 129 -7.44 -21.30 -23.10
C PHE A 129 -6.08 -21.87 -22.61
N PRO A 130 -5.73 -23.13 -22.99
CA PRO A 130 -4.50 -23.75 -22.48
C PRO A 130 -3.23 -23.04 -22.98
N PHE A 131 -3.27 -22.47 -24.19
CA PHE A 131 -2.16 -21.73 -24.75
C PHE A 131 -1.87 -20.44 -23.97
N GLU A 132 -2.91 -19.67 -23.67
CA GLU A 132 -2.81 -18.42 -22.91
C GLU A 132 -2.27 -18.67 -21.49
N VAL A 133 -2.72 -19.72 -20.85
CA VAL A 133 -2.22 -20.14 -19.51
C VAL A 133 -0.75 -20.56 -19.60
N GLN A 134 -0.37 -21.35 -20.62
CA GLN A 134 1.01 -21.79 -20.78
C GLN A 134 1.96 -20.62 -21.07
N ILE A 135 1.60 -19.74 -22.00
CA ILE A 135 2.47 -18.62 -22.38
C ILE A 135 2.67 -17.63 -21.22
N ALA A 136 1.64 -17.40 -20.42
CA ALA A 136 1.73 -16.59 -19.22
C ALA A 136 2.72 -17.18 -18.19
N LEU A 137 2.67 -18.51 -17.97
CA LEU A 137 3.64 -19.20 -17.10
C LEU A 137 5.07 -19.07 -17.64
N GLU A 138 5.27 -19.23 -18.93
CA GLU A 138 6.60 -19.12 -19.54
C GLU A 138 7.14 -17.69 -19.46
N MET A 139 6.33 -16.66 -19.70
CA MET A 139 6.70 -15.26 -19.53
C MET A 139 7.06 -14.99 -18.07
N LYS A 140 6.21 -15.41 -17.13
CA LYS A 140 6.47 -15.29 -15.70
C LYS A 140 7.79 -15.98 -15.30
N HIS A 141 8.01 -17.20 -15.79
CA HIS A 141 9.26 -17.93 -15.54
C HIS A 141 10.49 -17.19 -16.10
N TYR A 142 10.37 -16.60 -17.28
CA TYR A 142 11.43 -15.82 -17.90
C TYR A 142 11.75 -14.56 -17.07
N GLY A 143 10.75 -13.79 -16.65
CA GLY A 143 10.94 -12.65 -15.75
C GLY A 143 11.63 -13.04 -14.44
N ASN A 144 11.17 -14.11 -13.80
CA ASN A 144 11.79 -14.69 -12.61
C ASN A 144 13.26 -15.09 -12.86
N HIS A 145 13.57 -15.69 -14.02
CA HIS A 145 14.94 -16.07 -14.36
C HIS A 145 15.86 -14.85 -14.43
N ILE A 146 15.42 -13.75 -15.05
CA ILE A 146 16.16 -12.49 -15.08
C ILE A 146 16.41 -11.98 -13.67
N MET A 147 15.36 -11.87 -12.85
CA MET A 147 15.50 -11.40 -11.47
C MET A 147 16.47 -12.26 -10.66
N LYS A 148 16.38 -13.59 -10.76
CA LYS A 148 17.29 -14.51 -10.08
C LYS A 148 18.73 -14.33 -10.53
N THR A 149 18.97 -14.24 -11.83
CA THR A 149 20.33 -14.17 -12.40
C THR A 149 20.99 -12.85 -12.04
N VAL A 150 20.24 -11.72 -12.10
CA VAL A 150 20.78 -10.39 -11.81
C VAL A 150 20.82 -10.10 -10.31
N ASN A 151 19.77 -10.43 -9.57
CA ASN A 151 19.61 -10.07 -8.16
C ASN A 151 19.83 -11.23 -7.17
N GLY A 152 20.16 -12.42 -7.66
CA GLY A 152 20.51 -13.60 -6.87
C GLY A 152 19.35 -14.46 -6.41
N ARG A 153 18.11 -13.91 -6.35
CA ARG A 153 16.87 -14.61 -5.97
C ARG A 153 15.70 -14.12 -6.81
N TYR A 154 14.66 -14.93 -6.90
CA TYR A 154 13.39 -14.54 -7.51
C TYR A 154 12.69 -13.43 -6.72
N ILE A 155 12.75 -13.51 -5.40
CA ILE A 155 12.10 -12.62 -4.44
C ILE A 155 13.15 -12.18 -3.42
N HIS A 156 13.13 -10.91 -3.01
CA HIS A 156 14.03 -10.33 -2.01
C HIS A 156 15.51 -10.61 -2.31
N GLY A 157 15.94 -10.36 -3.54
CA GLY A 157 17.34 -10.53 -3.96
C GLY A 157 18.28 -9.57 -3.23
N GLU A 158 19.52 -10.07 -2.99
CA GLU A 158 20.52 -9.33 -2.18
C GLU A 158 21.75 -8.91 -2.98
N ASN A 159 21.78 -9.20 -4.29
CA ASN A 159 22.96 -8.91 -5.11
C ASN A 159 23.09 -7.43 -5.49
N GLY A 160 21.98 -6.68 -5.56
CA GLY A 160 21.98 -5.22 -5.71
C GLY A 160 22.40 -4.55 -4.40
N ILE A 161 23.48 -3.78 -4.42
CA ILE A 161 24.05 -3.05 -3.28
C ILE A 161 24.17 -1.56 -3.61
N ILE A 162 24.35 -0.71 -2.61
CA ILE A 162 24.60 0.73 -2.80
C ILE A 162 25.83 0.91 -3.71
N GLY A 163 25.66 1.68 -4.78
CA GLY A 163 26.71 1.96 -5.76
C GLY A 163 26.95 0.85 -6.80
N GLY A 164 26.24 -0.29 -6.76
CA GLY A 164 26.48 -1.34 -7.74
C GLY A 164 25.83 -2.69 -7.46
N PHE A 165 26.60 -3.74 -7.71
CA PHE A 165 26.21 -5.15 -7.49
C PHE A 165 27.37 -5.93 -6.87
N GLY A 166 27.05 -6.94 -6.06
CA GLY A 166 28.03 -7.87 -5.54
C GLY A 166 28.62 -8.80 -6.62
N LYS A 167 27.79 -9.15 -7.63
CA LYS A 167 28.20 -9.97 -8.78
C LYS A 167 27.40 -9.57 -10.00
N PHE A 168 28.04 -9.57 -11.17
CA PHE A 168 27.36 -9.38 -12.45
C PHE A 168 27.09 -10.72 -13.15
N PRO A 169 26.02 -10.81 -13.98
CA PRO A 169 25.78 -11.98 -14.82
C PRO A 169 26.93 -12.25 -15.80
N THR A 170 27.13 -13.52 -16.13
CA THR A 170 28.09 -13.91 -17.16
C THR A 170 27.62 -13.52 -18.56
N ARG A 171 28.54 -13.47 -19.52
CA ARG A 171 28.22 -13.20 -20.91
C ARG A 171 27.22 -14.21 -21.48
N GLU A 172 27.37 -15.49 -21.14
CA GLU A 172 26.50 -16.58 -21.58
C GLU A 172 25.08 -16.40 -21.07
N GLU A 173 24.92 -16.04 -19.80
CA GLU A 173 23.63 -15.76 -19.18
C GLU A 173 22.93 -14.57 -19.86
N LEU A 174 23.67 -13.49 -20.13
CA LEU A 174 23.13 -12.31 -20.83
C LEU A 174 22.71 -12.64 -22.28
N VAL A 175 23.55 -13.37 -23.03
CA VAL A 175 23.23 -13.81 -24.40
C VAL A 175 22.01 -14.72 -24.42
N TRP A 176 21.87 -15.62 -23.45
CA TRP A 176 20.69 -16.46 -23.30
C TRP A 176 19.42 -15.62 -23.08
N MET A 177 19.44 -14.66 -22.14
CA MET A 177 18.31 -13.78 -21.86
C MET A 177 17.90 -12.98 -23.10
N LYS A 178 18.87 -12.40 -23.82
CA LYS A 178 18.62 -11.68 -25.07
C LYS A 178 17.95 -12.56 -26.11
N SER A 179 18.51 -13.76 -26.35
CA SER A 179 17.98 -14.68 -27.35
C SER A 179 16.56 -15.12 -27.00
N ARG A 180 16.30 -15.34 -25.71
CA ARG A 180 14.98 -15.74 -25.24
C ARG A 180 13.96 -14.61 -25.37
N ALA A 181 14.33 -13.36 -25.09
CA ALA A 181 13.48 -12.20 -25.30
C ALA A 181 13.01 -12.10 -26.76
N ILE A 182 13.93 -12.26 -27.70
CA ILE A 182 13.62 -12.22 -29.14
C ILE A 182 12.65 -13.37 -29.53
N GLN A 183 12.85 -14.57 -28.99
CA GLN A 183 11.99 -15.72 -29.24
C GLN A 183 10.55 -15.53 -28.71
N PHE A 184 10.38 -14.74 -27.65
CA PHE A 184 9.04 -14.46 -27.11
C PHE A 184 8.22 -13.48 -27.95
N MET A 185 8.82 -12.64 -28.79
CA MET A 185 8.13 -11.56 -29.50
C MET A 185 6.85 -11.97 -30.23
N PRO A 186 6.77 -13.12 -30.94
CA PRO A 186 5.52 -13.58 -31.56
C PRO A 186 4.38 -13.82 -30.56
N PHE A 187 4.70 -14.25 -29.34
CA PHE A 187 3.72 -14.47 -28.27
C PHE A 187 3.34 -13.15 -27.60
N VAL A 188 4.29 -12.22 -27.47
CA VAL A 188 4.04 -10.87 -26.97
C VAL A 188 3.07 -10.11 -27.88
N HIS A 189 3.21 -10.23 -29.19
CA HIS A 189 2.24 -9.67 -30.14
C HIS A 189 0.84 -10.24 -29.92
N LYS A 190 0.69 -11.56 -29.74
CA LYS A 190 -0.61 -12.17 -29.43
C LYS A 190 -1.17 -11.68 -28.10
N THR A 191 -0.31 -11.44 -27.11
CA THR A 191 -0.71 -10.86 -25.82
C THR A 191 -1.33 -9.48 -26.02
N VAL A 192 -0.65 -8.59 -26.76
CA VAL A 192 -1.16 -7.25 -27.04
C VAL A 192 -2.46 -7.30 -27.84
N ASP A 193 -2.51 -8.10 -28.93
CA ASP A 193 -3.72 -8.25 -29.73
C ASP A 193 -4.90 -8.79 -28.90
N LEU A 194 -4.67 -9.76 -28.01
CA LEU A 194 -5.69 -10.29 -27.12
C LEU A 194 -6.25 -9.19 -26.19
N PHE A 195 -5.38 -8.55 -25.38
CA PHE A 195 -5.85 -7.61 -24.37
C PHE A 195 -6.35 -6.27 -24.94
N CYS A 196 -5.82 -5.82 -26.06
CA CYS A 196 -6.37 -4.66 -26.76
C CYS A 196 -7.66 -4.98 -27.52
N GLY A 197 -7.93 -6.24 -27.83
CA GLY A 197 -9.12 -6.70 -28.54
C GLY A 197 -10.28 -7.15 -27.64
N LEU A 198 -10.10 -7.17 -26.31
CA LEU A 198 -11.19 -7.49 -25.38
C LEU A 198 -12.26 -6.39 -25.37
N ASP A 199 -13.50 -6.82 -25.20
CA ASP A 199 -14.64 -5.91 -25.01
C ASP A 199 -14.73 -5.56 -23.51
N TYR A 200 -14.21 -4.39 -23.13
CA TYR A 200 -14.26 -3.92 -21.76
C TYR A 200 -15.61 -3.24 -21.47
N PRO A 201 -16.21 -3.49 -20.29
CA PRO A 201 -17.41 -2.80 -19.88
C PRO A 201 -17.24 -1.27 -19.95
N GLY A 202 -18.28 -0.59 -20.45
CA GLY A 202 -18.35 0.88 -20.34
C GLY A 202 -18.48 1.30 -18.88
N LEU A 203 -17.97 2.47 -18.57
CA LEU A 203 -18.18 3.14 -17.28
C LEU A 203 -18.54 4.60 -17.55
N PRO A 204 -19.25 5.28 -16.63
CA PRO A 204 -19.47 6.70 -16.73
C PRO A 204 -18.17 7.46 -16.91
N GLU A 205 -18.16 8.44 -17.80
CA GLU A 205 -16.97 9.27 -18.02
C GLU A 205 -16.56 9.96 -16.73
N SER A 206 -15.27 9.90 -16.42
CA SER A 206 -14.69 10.49 -15.24
C SER A 206 -13.38 11.17 -15.57
N ASP A 207 -13.20 12.37 -15.04
CA ASP A 207 -11.97 13.14 -15.18
C ASP A 207 -10.95 12.66 -14.15
N THR A 208 -10.11 11.71 -14.56
CA THR A 208 -9.05 11.14 -13.73
C THR A 208 -7.73 11.86 -14.02
N MET A 209 -7.07 12.37 -12.98
CA MET A 209 -5.70 12.82 -13.06
C MET A 209 -4.76 11.61 -12.93
N TYR A 210 -3.76 11.53 -13.79
CA TYR A 210 -2.77 10.44 -13.82
C TYR A 210 -1.38 10.95 -13.45
N ALA A 211 -0.66 10.18 -12.62
CA ALA A 211 0.70 10.49 -12.21
C ALA A 211 1.63 9.29 -12.46
N CYS A 212 2.84 9.54 -12.93
CA CYS A 212 3.89 8.54 -13.10
C CYS A 212 5.28 9.17 -13.01
N CYS A 213 6.35 8.34 -12.92
CA CYS A 213 7.71 8.83 -13.09
C CYS A 213 7.89 9.51 -14.45
N GLU A 214 8.66 10.60 -14.48
CA GLU A 214 9.15 11.25 -15.71
C GLU A 214 10.58 10.77 -15.99
N PRO A 215 10.80 9.93 -17.02
CA PRO A 215 12.11 9.35 -17.31
C PRO A 215 13.15 10.37 -17.83
N GLY A 216 12.69 11.54 -18.29
CA GLY A 216 13.54 12.52 -18.99
C GLY A 216 13.78 12.15 -20.46
N ASP A 217 14.55 13.00 -21.15
CA ASP A 217 15.00 12.80 -22.54
C ASP A 217 13.91 12.39 -23.55
N ASN A 218 12.64 12.71 -23.25
CA ASN A 218 11.48 12.35 -24.07
C ASN A 218 11.38 10.83 -24.34
N GLN A 219 11.79 10.00 -23.38
CA GLN A 219 11.73 8.54 -23.47
C GLN A 219 10.56 7.98 -22.66
N PHE A 220 10.12 6.78 -23.03
CA PHE A 220 9.29 5.94 -22.16
C PHE A 220 10.21 5.15 -21.22
N GLY A 221 9.83 4.99 -19.96
CA GLY A 221 10.63 4.24 -18.99
C GLY A 221 9.97 4.17 -17.61
N PHE A 222 10.66 3.48 -16.70
CA PHE A 222 10.14 3.18 -15.37
C PHE A 222 10.92 3.87 -14.23
N TRP A 223 11.82 4.78 -14.58
CA TRP A 223 12.64 5.52 -13.62
C TRP A 223 12.66 7.00 -13.98
N GLY A 224 12.72 7.85 -12.98
CA GLY A 224 12.80 9.28 -13.19
C GLY A 224 13.27 10.03 -11.96
N ASP A 225 13.53 11.32 -12.13
CA ASP A 225 13.89 12.26 -11.06
C ASP A 225 12.80 13.34 -10.84
N SER A 226 11.65 13.17 -11.50
CA SER A 226 10.44 13.95 -11.30
C SER A 226 9.20 13.09 -11.56
N ILE A 227 8.04 13.62 -11.21
CA ILE A 227 6.73 13.00 -11.39
C ILE A 227 5.98 13.79 -12.46
N ALA A 228 5.59 13.13 -13.55
CA ALA A 228 4.76 13.70 -14.59
C ALA A 228 3.28 13.56 -14.24
N LEU A 229 2.54 14.64 -14.36
CA LEU A 229 1.08 14.66 -14.22
C LEU A 229 0.40 14.79 -15.59
N SER A 230 -0.77 14.20 -15.75
CA SER A 230 -1.58 14.32 -16.98
C SER A 230 -2.09 15.74 -17.25
N THR A 231 -1.94 16.64 -16.28
CA THR A 231 -2.17 18.08 -16.43
C THR A 231 -1.04 18.80 -17.19
N GLY A 232 0.10 18.11 -17.43
CA GLY A 232 1.30 18.68 -18.04
C GLY A 232 2.30 19.23 -17.02
N GLU A 233 1.99 19.17 -15.73
CA GLU A 233 2.91 19.58 -14.65
C GLU A 233 3.91 18.48 -14.34
N ASN A 234 5.10 18.87 -13.88
CA ASN A 234 6.12 17.98 -13.34
C ASN A 234 6.48 18.40 -11.92
N ILE A 235 6.50 17.43 -10.98
CA ILE A 235 6.88 17.63 -9.58
C ILE A 235 8.28 17.02 -9.39
N PRO A 236 9.31 17.81 -8.96
CA PRO A 236 10.62 17.27 -8.63
C PRO A 236 10.53 16.17 -7.55
N ARG A 237 11.41 15.16 -7.62
CA ARG A 237 11.41 14.01 -6.70
C ARG A 237 11.44 14.40 -5.22
N ASP A 238 12.21 15.43 -4.87
CA ASP A 238 12.36 15.84 -3.48
C ASP A 238 11.14 16.62 -2.96
N ASP A 239 10.26 17.05 -3.87
CA ASP A 239 8.99 17.71 -3.59
C ASP A 239 7.79 16.75 -3.69
N TYR A 240 8.01 15.43 -3.66
CA TYR A 240 6.97 14.40 -3.84
C TYR A 240 5.75 14.59 -2.93
N LYS A 241 5.92 15.19 -1.75
CA LYS A 241 4.83 15.50 -0.82
C LYS A 241 3.82 16.51 -1.37
N ASN A 242 4.17 17.25 -2.43
CA ASN A 242 3.21 18.09 -3.13
C ASN A 242 2.18 17.28 -3.93
N LEU A 243 2.51 16.03 -4.30
CA LEU A 243 1.56 15.08 -4.88
C LEU A 243 0.86 14.26 -3.79
N THR A 244 1.63 13.71 -2.85
CA THR A 244 1.17 12.67 -1.92
C THR A 244 0.94 13.24 -0.52
N ASN A 245 -0.21 13.87 -0.30
CA ASN A 245 -0.66 14.24 1.04
C ASN A 245 -1.32 13.04 1.73
N GLU A 246 -0.51 12.09 2.20
CA GLU A 246 -1.03 10.85 2.78
C GLU A 246 -1.87 11.10 4.05
N PHE A 247 -3.01 10.44 4.12
CA PHE A 247 -3.93 10.46 5.26
C PHE A 247 -4.51 9.07 5.52
N VAL A 248 -5.15 8.89 6.66
CA VAL A 248 -5.76 7.62 7.08
C VAL A 248 -7.29 7.70 7.05
N VAL A 249 -7.93 6.55 6.90
CA VAL A 249 -9.37 6.40 6.96
C VAL A 249 -9.74 5.27 7.92
N PRO A 250 -10.87 5.35 8.64
CA PRO A 250 -11.21 4.38 9.70
C PRO A 250 -11.44 2.95 9.21
N HIS A 251 -11.76 2.77 7.92
CA HIS A 251 -12.15 1.48 7.35
C HIS A 251 -11.01 0.75 6.63
N SER A 252 -9.77 1.26 6.68
CA SER A 252 -8.64 0.67 5.94
C SER A 252 -7.32 0.90 6.67
N TYR A 253 -6.46 -0.13 6.69
CA TYR A 253 -5.09 -0.04 7.22
C TYR A 253 -4.09 0.55 6.21
N ALA A 254 -4.52 0.81 4.99
CA ALA A 254 -3.72 1.53 4.02
C ALA A 254 -3.96 3.03 4.16
N LYS A 255 -2.87 3.80 4.04
CA LYS A 255 -2.95 5.23 3.82
C LYS A 255 -3.66 5.52 2.50
N ARG A 256 -4.15 6.75 2.36
CA ARG A 256 -4.77 7.31 1.16
C ARG A 256 -3.98 8.51 0.71
N SER A 257 -4.13 8.88 -0.53
CA SER A 257 -3.47 10.06 -1.08
C SER A 257 -4.41 10.83 -2.02
N ARG A 258 -4.32 12.16 -1.98
CA ARG A 258 -5.05 13.08 -2.88
C ARG A 258 -4.09 14.10 -3.46
N TYR A 259 -4.38 14.56 -4.64
CA TYR A 259 -3.75 15.74 -5.22
C TYR A 259 -4.79 16.87 -5.31
N GLN A 260 -4.51 18.01 -4.66
CA GLN A 260 -5.45 19.15 -4.61
C GLN A 260 -6.87 18.72 -4.19
N GLU A 261 -6.95 17.92 -3.13
CA GLU A 261 -8.22 17.38 -2.56
C GLU A 261 -9.02 16.45 -3.50
N LYS A 262 -8.39 15.94 -4.56
CA LYS A 262 -9.01 15.01 -5.51
C LYS A 262 -8.26 13.70 -5.58
N PRO A 263 -8.95 12.57 -5.77
CA PRO A 263 -8.31 11.30 -6.08
C PRO A 263 -7.54 11.38 -7.39
N TYR A 264 -6.48 10.60 -7.50
CA TYR A 264 -5.68 10.44 -8.71
C TYR A 264 -5.28 8.99 -8.90
N SER A 265 -4.80 8.65 -10.08
CA SER A 265 -4.46 7.28 -10.44
C SER A 265 -2.99 7.18 -10.88
N VAL A 266 -2.36 6.07 -10.49
CA VAL A 266 -1.02 5.67 -10.91
C VAL A 266 -1.06 4.27 -11.54
N GLY A 267 0.01 3.82 -12.19
CA GLY A 267 0.12 2.47 -12.75
C GLY A 267 0.22 2.45 -14.26
N ALA A 268 0.01 1.28 -14.85
CA ALA A 268 0.22 1.07 -16.28
C ALA A 268 -0.57 2.05 -17.15
N LEU A 269 -1.84 2.29 -16.82
CA LEU A 269 -2.67 3.24 -17.57
C LEU A 269 -2.14 4.67 -17.43
N ALA A 270 -1.69 5.08 -16.24
CA ALA A 270 -1.12 6.41 -16.01
C ALA A 270 0.15 6.63 -16.86
N ARG A 271 1.04 5.62 -16.93
CA ARG A 271 2.24 5.68 -17.77
C ARG A 271 1.90 5.76 -19.25
N ILE A 272 0.93 4.97 -19.72
CA ILE A 272 0.48 5.02 -21.12
C ILE A 272 -0.20 6.35 -21.45
N VAL A 273 -1.02 6.91 -20.56
CA VAL A 273 -1.67 8.21 -20.77
C VAL A 273 -0.65 9.34 -20.84
N ASN A 274 0.35 9.34 -19.95
CA ASN A 274 1.32 10.43 -19.86
C ASN A 274 2.48 10.29 -20.85
N LEU A 275 2.94 9.06 -21.10
CA LEU A 275 4.19 8.78 -21.79
C LEU A 275 4.02 7.89 -23.04
N GLY A 276 2.82 7.38 -23.33
CA GLY A 276 2.60 6.39 -24.39
C GLY A 276 3.06 6.86 -25.79
N GLU A 277 2.96 8.15 -26.08
CA GLU A 277 3.45 8.73 -27.34
C GLU A 277 4.99 8.66 -27.50
N ARG A 278 5.71 8.42 -26.41
CA ARG A 278 7.16 8.25 -26.40
C ARG A 278 7.62 6.80 -26.62
N LEU A 279 6.69 5.84 -26.62
CA LEU A 279 7.00 4.45 -26.96
C LEU A 279 7.57 4.36 -28.37
N GLN A 280 8.64 3.60 -28.52
CA GLN A 280 9.31 3.33 -29.80
C GLN A 280 9.08 1.86 -30.22
N GLY A 281 9.64 1.44 -31.32
CA GLY A 281 9.64 0.05 -31.75
C GLY A 281 8.24 -0.52 -32.02
N GLU A 282 8.04 -1.79 -31.71
CA GLU A 282 6.73 -2.47 -31.82
C GLU A 282 5.74 -1.97 -30.79
N ALA A 283 6.17 -1.72 -29.57
CA ALA A 283 5.31 -1.16 -28.53
C ALA A 283 4.69 0.17 -28.98
N GLY A 284 5.47 1.05 -29.59
CA GLY A 284 4.98 2.31 -30.16
C GLY A 284 4.00 2.10 -31.33
N ARG A 285 4.27 1.13 -32.21
CA ARG A 285 3.33 0.77 -33.31
C ARG A 285 2.00 0.22 -32.79
N GLN A 286 2.05 -0.64 -31.79
CA GLN A 286 0.84 -1.20 -31.18
C GLN A 286 0.07 -0.15 -30.36
N PHE A 287 0.77 0.75 -29.65
CA PHE A 287 0.14 1.91 -29.01
C PHE A 287 -0.63 2.75 -30.05
N ALA A 288 0.01 3.15 -31.13
CA ALA A 288 -0.62 3.94 -32.18
C ALA A 288 -1.81 3.24 -32.87
N LYS A 289 -1.81 1.90 -32.91
CA LYS A 289 -2.89 1.08 -33.47
C LYS A 289 -4.13 1.04 -32.56
N TYR A 290 -3.94 0.90 -31.25
CA TYR A 290 -5.02 0.56 -30.32
C TYR A 290 -5.46 1.68 -29.37
N TYR A 291 -4.54 2.60 -29.02
CA TYR A 291 -4.85 3.63 -28.06
C TYR A 291 -5.90 4.63 -28.58
N THR A 292 -6.87 4.94 -27.74
CA THR A 292 -7.89 5.96 -28.00
C THR A 292 -8.13 6.79 -26.74
N SER A 293 -8.78 7.94 -26.89
CA SER A 293 -9.14 8.82 -25.75
C SER A 293 -10.00 8.11 -24.69
N LYS A 294 -10.75 7.07 -25.08
CA LYS A 294 -11.56 6.26 -24.15
C LYS A 294 -10.74 5.57 -23.05
N TRP A 295 -9.45 5.34 -23.30
CA TRP A 295 -8.58 4.73 -22.28
C TRP A 295 -8.49 5.62 -21.04
N LYS A 296 -8.46 6.93 -21.19
CA LYS A 296 -8.33 7.90 -20.09
C LYS A 296 -9.50 7.90 -19.10
N THR A 297 -10.66 7.40 -19.49
CA THR A 297 -11.89 7.49 -18.69
C THR A 297 -12.37 6.13 -18.16
N ASN A 298 -11.59 5.06 -18.36
CA ASN A 298 -11.99 3.71 -17.97
C ASN A 298 -10.81 2.89 -17.43
N PRO A 299 -10.81 2.51 -16.13
CA PRO A 299 -9.71 1.80 -15.49
C PRO A 299 -9.45 0.40 -16.06
N PHE A 300 -10.39 -0.21 -16.78
CA PHE A 300 -10.17 -1.50 -17.41
C PHE A 300 -9.02 -1.47 -18.42
N TYR A 301 -8.72 -0.29 -18.97
CA TYR A 301 -7.57 -0.11 -19.88
C TYR A 301 -6.19 -0.19 -19.19
N HIS A 302 -6.12 -0.37 -17.88
CA HIS A 302 -4.92 -0.85 -17.23
C HIS A 302 -4.45 -2.20 -17.79
N ASN A 303 -5.36 -3.08 -18.21
CA ASN A 303 -5.01 -4.39 -18.74
C ASN A 303 -4.28 -4.33 -20.10
N PRO A 304 -4.79 -3.65 -21.15
CA PRO A 304 -4.04 -3.47 -22.38
C PRO A 304 -2.79 -2.60 -22.20
N SER A 305 -2.79 -1.64 -21.26
CA SER A 305 -1.58 -0.89 -20.91
C SER A 305 -0.46 -1.80 -20.41
N ARG A 306 -0.77 -2.77 -19.54
CA ARG A 306 0.20 -3.79 -19.09
C ARG A 306 0.70 -4.67 -20.22
N ALA A 307 -0.16 -5.01 -21.19
CA ALA A 307 0.26 -5.77 -22.37
C ALA A 307 1.27 -4.98 -23.23
N LEU A 308 1.08 -3.67 -23.39
CA LEU A 308 2.05 -2.79 -24.05
C LEU A 308 3.37 -2.68 -23.27
N GLU A 309 3.32 -2.64 -21.95
CA GLU A 309 4.52 -2.60 -21.10
C GLU A 309 5.28 -3.94 -21.09
N ILE A 310 4.59 -5.07 -21.21
CA ILE A 310 5.24 -6.37 -21.50
C ILE A 310 6.01 -6.27 -22.82
N MET A 311 5.39 -5.78 -23.88
CA MET A 311 6.04 -5.62 -25.18
C MET A 311 7.26 -4.71 -25.09
N TYR A 312 7.13 -3.53 -24.49
CA TYR A 312 8.25 -2.62 -24.24
C TYR A 312 9.39 -3.32 -23.49
N SER A 313 9.07 -4.07 -22.43
CA SER A 313 10.09 -4.76 -21.62
C SER A 313 10.84 -5.83 -22.44
N PHE A 314 10.15 -6.59 -23.29
CA PHE A 314 10.79 -7.57 -24.17
C PHE A 314 11.66 -6.94 -25.26
N GLU A 315 11.30 -5.76 -25.77
CA GLU A 315 12.13 -5.00 -26.73
C GLU A 315 13.34 -4.37 -26.02
N ARG A 316 13.16 -3.88 -24.81
CA ARG A 316 14.22 -3.19 -24.05
C ARG A 316 15.35 -4.11 -23.59
N ILE A 317 15.04 -5.36 -23.21
CA ILE A 317 16.03 -6.34 -22.72
C ILE A 317 17.21 -6.55 -23.72
N PRO A 318 16.99 -6.84 -25.02
CA PRO A 318 18.08 -6.94 -25.97
C PRO A 318 18.96 -5.69 -26.07
N GLU A 319 18.36 -4.50 -26.00
CA GLU A 319 19.08 -3.23 -26.07
C GLU A 319 20.01 -3.04 -24.88
N LEU A 320 19.49 -3.28 -23.66
CA LEU A 320 20.26 -3.19 -22.41
C LEU A 320 21.46 -4.14 -22.42
N ILE A 321 21.24 -5.36 -22.89
CA ILE A 321 22.29 -6.38 -22.95
C ILE A 321 23.33 -6.02 -24.02
N ASP A 322 22.91 -5.54 -25.19
CA ASP A 322 23.84 -5.12 -26.24
C ASP A 322 24.68 -3.92 -25.82
N GLU A 323 24.11 -2.99 -25.08
CA GLU A 323 24.86 -1.89 -24.51
C GLU A 323 25.87 -2.38 -23.47
N TYR A 324 25.41 -3.20 -22.52
CA TYR A 324 26.27 -3.77 -21.47
C TYR A 324 27.46 -4.52 -22.06
N LEU A 325 27.23 -5.36 -23.06
CA LEU A 325 28.29 -6.20 -23.68
C LEU A 325 29.32 -5.41 -24.48
N LYS A 326 29.07 -4.12 -24.76
CA LYS A 326 30.04 -3.20 -25.39
C LYS A 326 30.95 -2.52 -24.39
N LEU A 327 30.65 -2.57 -23.10
CA LEU A 327 31.48 -1.98 -22.04
C LEU A 327 32.70 -2.87 -21.80
N GLU A 328 33.89 -2.29 -21.82
CA GLU A 328 35.16 -3.02 -21.82
C GLU A 328 35.46 -3.68 -20.47
N GLU A 329 35.11 -3.01 -19.37
CA GLU A 329 35.36 -3.51 -18.01
C GLU A 329 34.13 -3.32 -17.11
N VAL A 330 33.98 -4.25 -16.16
CA VAL A 330 32.99 -4.15 -15.09
C VAL A 330 33.57 -3.29 -13.97
N ALA A 331 33.04 -2.10 -13.79
CA ALA A 331 33.45 -1.23 -12.71
C ALA A 331 33.00 -1.77 -11.34
N PRO A 332 33.84 -1.68 -10.31
CA PRO A 332 33.46 -2.03 -8.96
C PRO A 332 32.33 -1.13 -8.45
N ALA A 333 31.64 -1.57 -7.40
CA ALA A 333 30.67 -0.71 -6.72
C ALA A 333 31.35 0.58 -6.20
N VAL A 334 30.64 1.70 -6.35
CA VAL A 334 31.11 2.99 -5.85
C VAL A 334 30.84 3.09 -4.36
N SER A 335 31.84 3.48 -3.59
CA SER A 335 31.72 3.73 -2.16
C SER A 335 31.69 5.23 -1.85
N THR A 336 31.15 5.58 -0.71
CA THR A 336 31.09 6.97 -0.22
C THR A 336 31.63 7.06 1.20
N ASN A 337 32.14 8.23 1.56
CA ASN A 337 32.47 8.59 2.95
C ASN A 337 31.36 9.44 3.60
N THR A 338 30.30 9.78 2.88
CA THR A 338 29.17 10.55 3.38
C THR A 338 28.37 9.69 4.36
N LYS A 339 28.10 10.20 5.55
CA LYS A 339 27.37 9.49 6.62
C LYS A 339 26.07 10.18 7.00
N THR A 340 25.80 11.35 6.46
CA THR A 340 24.60 12.12 6.77
C THR A 340 24.07 12.74 5.48
N GLY A 341 22.79 12.54 5.23
CA GLY A 341 22.10 13.09 4.06
C GLY A 341 20.67 12.59 3.95
N LYS A 342 19.94 13.11 2.99
CA LYS A 342 18.59 12.68 2.67
C LYS A 342 18.45 12.45 1.17
N GLY A 343 17.62 11.51 0.78
CA GLY A 343 17.42 11.20 -0.62
C GLY A 343 16.09 10.53 -0.89
N THR A 344 15.55 10.83 -2.06
CA THR A 344 14.30 10.27 -2.57
C THR A 344 14.60 9.40 -3.79
N GLY A 345 14.06 8.19 -3.83
CA GLY A 345 14.09 7.28 -4.97
C GLY A 345 12.70 7.16 -5.57
N LEU A 346 12.52 7.63 -6.80
CA LEU A 346 11.31 7.43 -7.60
C LEU A 346 11.52 6.24 -8.54
N VAL A 347 10.56 5.31 -8.54
CA VAL A 347 10.56 4.12 -9.39
C VAL A 347 9.13 3.79 -9.75
N GLU A 348 8.89 3.34 -10.97
CA GLU A 348 7.62 2.70 -11.30
C GLU A 348 7.64 1.25 -10.82
N ALA A 349 6.76 0.86 -9.93
CA ALA A 349 6.42 -0.53 -9.73
C ALA A 349 5.39 -0.97 -10.80
N PRO A 350 5.20 -2.28 -11.06
CA PRO A 350 4.17 -2.74 -11.98
C PRO A 350 2.79 -2.10 -11.73
N ARG A 351 2.47 -1.82 -10.48
CA ARG A 351 1.20 -1.24 -10.03
C ARG A 351 1.17 0.28 -9.98
N GLY A 352 2.32 0.95 -10.18
CA GLY A 352 2.39 2.41 -10.28
C GLY A 352 3.58 3.04 -9.57
N LEU A 353 3.50 4.35 -9.42
CA LEU A 353 4.54 5.18 -8.82
C LEU A 353 4.84 4.74 -7.39
N LEU A 354 6.09 4.36 -7.15
CA LEU A 354 6.64 3.97 -5.86
C LEU A 354 7.70 4.99 -5.43
N ILE A 355 7.54 5.52 -4.22
CA ILE A 355 8.44 6.53 -3.67
C ILE A 355 9.05 5.98 -2.38
N HIS A 356 10.38 6.03 -2.28
CA HIS A 356 11.12 5.81 -1.05
C HIS A 356 11.89 7.08 -0.70
N HIS A 357 11.63 7.66 0.44
CA HIS A 357 12.42 8.75 1.00
C HIS A 357 13.11 8.30 2.28
N HIS A 358 14.43 8.49 2.34
CA HIS A 358 15.24 8.06 3.48
C HIS A 358 16.18 9.19 3.92
N GLU A 359 16.30 9.35 5.25
CA GLU A 359 17.31 10.20 5.85
C GLU A 359 18.30 9.36 6.64
N VAL A 360 19.56 9.68 6.50
CA VAL A 360 20.69 9.03 7.20
C VAL A 360 21.39 10.08 8.05
N THR A 361 21.61 9.77 9.32
CA THR A 361 22.34 10.63 10.27
C THR A 361 23.41 9.78 10.94
N ASP A 362 24.66 10.22 10.86
CA ASP A 362 25.83 9.54 11.44
C ASP A 362 25.95 8.06 11.02
N GLY A 363 25.55 7.74 9.78
CA GLY A 363 25.60 6.39 9.22
C GLY A 363 24.45 5.46 9.60
N LEU A 364 23.41 5.97 10.27
CA LEU A 364 22.21 5.23 10.61
C LEU A 364 20.98 5.90 9.99
N VAL A 365 20.01 5.09 9.61
CA VAL A 365 18.71 5.56 9.09
C VAL A 365 17.95 6.25 10.21
N SER A 366 17.61 7.52 10.02
CA SER A 366 16.91 8.36 11.01
C SER A 366 15.46 8.66 10.64
N TYR A 367 15.11 8.57 9.35
CA TYR A 367 13.74 8.76 8.87
C TYR A 367 13.48 7.94 7.60
N VAL A 368 12.28 7.41 7.46
CA VAL A 368 11.82 6.66 6.29
C VAL A 368 10.37 7.02 6.00
N ASP A 369 10.07 7.24 4.72
CA ASP A 369 8.71 7.47 4.21
C ASP A 369 8.55 6.68 2.89
N ILE A 370 7.60 5.76 2.85
CA ILE A 370 7.38 4.88 1.70
C ILE A 370 5.95 5.06 1.21
N VAL A 371 5.80 5.67 0.03
CA VAL A 371 4.50 5.87 -0.61
C VAL A 371 4.29 4.82 -1.70
N THR A 372 3.28 3.98 -1.51
CA THR A 372 3.03 2.84 -2.40
C THR A 372 1.92 3.10 -3.42
N PRO A 373 1.96 2.44 -4.59
CA PRO A 373 0.96 2.66 -5.63
C PRO A 373 -0.48 2.41 -5.19
N THR A 374 -0.73 1.36 -4.42
CA THR A 374 -2.10 1.00 -4.00
C THR A 374 -2.68 2.02 -3.02
N ALA A 375 -1.86 2.61 -2.15
CA ALA A 375 -2.28 3.72 -1.29
C ALA A 375 -2.71 4.94 -2.13
N GLN A 376 -2.00 5.23 -3.21
CA GLN A 376 -2.33 6.30 -4.13
C GLN A 376 -3.62 6.03 -4.93
N ASN A 377 -3.85 4.78 -5.36
CA ASN A 377 -5.01 4.38 -6.14
C ASN A 377 -6.30 4.17 -5.33
N ALA A 378 -6.20 4.04 -4.02
CA ALA A 378 -7.29 3.52 -3.20
C ALA A 378 -8.57 4.36 -3.28
N GLU A 379 -8.47 5.69 -3.30
CA GLU A 379 -9.64 6.57 -3.46
C GLU A 379 -10.21 6.56 -4.89
N ASP A 380 -9.36 6.39 -5.89
CA ASP A 380 -9.81 6.30 -7.28
C ASP A 380 -10.54 4.96 -7.53
N ILE A 381 -10.12 3.88 -6.88
CA ILE A 381 -10.83 2.60 -6.85
C ILE A 381 -12.24 2.79 -6.27
N GLU A 382 -12.38 3.44 -5.11
CA GLU A 382 -13.68 3.71 -4.50
C GLU A 382 -14.57 4.56 -5.41
N ARG A 383 -14.00 5.60 -6.02
CA ARG A 383 -14.71 6.50 -6.95
C ARG A 383 -15.26 5.73 -8.16
N TYR A 384 -14.45 4.90 -8.82
CA TYR A 384 -14.94 4.12 -9.97
C TYR A 384 -15.97 3.06 -9.57
N CYS A 385 -15.79 2.43 -8.41
CA CYS A 385 -16.78 1.51 -7.87
C CYS A 385 -18.09 2.21 -7.54
N HIS A 386 -18.05 3.45 -7.02
CA HIS A 386 -19.23 4.27 -6.77
C HIS A 386 -19.97 4.61 -8.07
N LEU A 387 -19.26 5.09 -9.09
CA LEU A 387 -19.83 5.42 -10.39
C LEU A 387 -20.50 4.21 -11.04
N ALA A 388 -19.82 3.07 -11.07
CA ALA A 388 -20.37 1.83 -11.63
C ALA A 388 -21.58 1.31 -10.84
N ALA A 389 -21.51 1.36 -9.52
CA ALA A 389 -22.63 0.92 -8.66
C ALA A 389 -23.87 1.80 -8.85
N GLN A 390 -23.71 3.13 -8.98
CA GLN A 390 -24.81 4.06 -9.23
C GLN A 390 -25.43 3.83 -10.62
N GLU A 391 -24.61 3.66 -11.67
CA GLU A 391 -25.10 3.38 -13.03
C GLU A 391 -25.93 2.09 -13.09
N LEU A 392 -25.44 1.02 -12.46
CA LEU A 392 -26.14 -0.26 -12.39
C LEU A 392 -27.44 -0.16 -11.57
N LEU A 393 -27.42 0.60 -10.48
CA LEU A 393 -28.60 0.84 -9.67
C LEU A 393 -29.68 1.60 -10.46
N ASP A 394 -29.30 2.63 -11.22
CA ASP A 394 -30.21 3.41 -12.08
C ASP A 394 -30.77 2.56 -13.24
N ALA A 395 -30.00 1.61 -13.74
CA ALA A 395 -30.43 0.64 -14.75
C ALA A 395 -31.33 -0.48 -14.17
N GLY A 396 -31.46 -0.60 -12.84
CA GLY A 396 -32.20 -1.69 -12.19
C GLY A 396 -31.43 -3.03 -12.18
N GLU A 397 -30.11 -3.01 -12.36
CA GLU A 397 -29.22 -4.16 -12.43
C GLU A 397 -28.40 -4.34 -11.12
N GLU A 398 -29.03 -4.16 -9.99
CA GLU A 398 -28.41 -4.19 -8.66
C GLU A 398 -27.64 -5.49 -8.38
N ASP A 399 -28.10 -6.61 -8.92
CA ASP A 399 -27.46 -7.92 -8.79
C ASP A 399 -26.06 -7.99 -9.41
N LYS A 400 -25.74 -7.07 -10.33
CA LYS A 400 -24.43 -6.97 -10.99
C LYS A 400 -23.41 -6.11 -10.23
N ILE A 401 -23.84 -5.28 -9.29
CA ILE A 401 -22.98 -4.31 -8.58
C ILE A 401 -21.77 -5.02 -7.95
N LYS A 402 -22.03 -6.09 -7.22
CA LYS A 402 -20.96 -6.86 -6.54
C LYS A 402 -19.85 -7.26 -7.51
N ASN A 403 -20.21 -7.91 -8.62
CA ASN A 403 -19.25 -8.40 -9.60
C ASN A 403 -18.49 -7.25 -10.29
N HIS A 404 -19.17 -6.13 -10.60
CA HIS A 404 -18.52 -4.97 -11.23
C HIS A 404 -17.49 -4.32 -10.32
N MET A 405 -17.81 -4.15 -9.03
CA MET A 405 -16.83 -3.65 -8.05
C MET A 405 -15.59 -4.54 -7.99
N GLU A 406 -15.77 -5.87 -7.95
CA GLU A 406 -14.64 -6.80 -7.94
C GLU A 406 -13.75 -6.68 -9.19
N ILE A 407 -14.35 -6.58 -10.37
CA ILE A 407 -13.62 -6.46 -11.64
C ILE A 407 -12.87 -5.12 -11.70
N ILE A 408 -13.49 -4.02 -11.23
CA ILE A 408 -12.84 -2.71 -11.16
C ILE A 408 -11.61 -2.78 -10.24
N VAL A 409 -11.76 -3.30 -9.02
CA VAL A 409 -10.63 -3.44 -8.09
C VAL A 409 -9.50 -4.25 -8.73
N ARG A 410 -9.82 -5.38 -9.39
CA ARG A 410 -8.82 -6.21 -10.07
C ARG A 410 -8.13 -5.50 -11.24
N ALA A 411 -8.81 -4.61 -11.95
CA ALA A 411 -8.21 -3.85 -13.05
C ALA A 411 -7.04 -2.96 -12.56
N PHE A 412 -7.14 -2.39 -11.36
CA PHE A 412 -6.04 -1.65 -10.74
C PHE A 412 -4.86 -2.53 -10.30
N ASP A 413 -5.06 -3.86 -10.15
CA ASP A 413 -4.05 -4.79 -9.62
C ASP A 413 -3.53 -4.36 -8.24
N PRO A 414 -4.38 -4.23 -7.22
CA PRO A 414 -3.92 -3.72 -5.94
C PRO A 414 -2.91 -4.66 -5.28
N CYS A 415 -1.80 -4.09 -4.81
CA CYS A 415 -0.86 -4.77 -3.93
C CYS A 415 -1.20 -4.39 -2.49
N ILE A 416 -2.12 -5.13 -1.91
CA ILE A 416 -2.72 -4.80 -0.63
C ILE A 416 -1.68 -4.84 0.49
N SER A 417 -0.84 -5.87 0.53
CA SER A 417 0.20 -5.98 1.55
C SER A 417 1.26 -4.88 1.47
N CYS A 418 1.48 -4.27 0.27
CA CYS A 418 2.36 -3.11 0.15
C CYS A 418 1.75 -1.84 0.73
N SER A 419 0.44 -1.70 0.66
CA SER A 419 -0.27 -0.48 1.08
C SER A 419 -0.60 -0.43 2.57
N ALA A 420 -0.55 -1.57 3.25
CA ALA A 420 -0.77 -1.65 4.68
C ALA A 420 0.46 -1.13 5.43
N HIS A 421 0.50 0.16 5.67
CA HIS A 421 1.51 0.84 6.47
C HIS A 421 0.97 1.20 7.84
N MET A 422 1.87 1.33 8.82
CA MET A 422 1.52 2.08 10.02
C MET A 422 1.29 3.54 9.60
N ALA A 423 0.10 4.04 9.83
CA ALA A 423 -0.04 5.47 9.99
C ALA A 423 0.82 5.87 11.19
N GLU A 424 1.81 6.74 10.99
CA GLU A 424 2.20 7.58 12.10
C GLU A 424 0.94 8.34 12.50
N VAL A 425 0.45 8.10 13.72
CA VAL A 425 -0.62 8.90 14.32
C VAL A 425 -0.02 10.26 14.70
N ASN A 426 0.64 10.92 13.75
CA ASN A 426 1.09 12.30 13.86
C ASN A 426 0.01 13.29 13.44
N GLN A 427 -1.16 12.75 13.02
CA GLN A 427 -2.42 13.43 12.86
C GLN A 427 -3.50 12.49 13.39
N ALA A 428 -3.55 12.29 14.71
CA ALA A 428 -4.87 12.19 15.29
C ALA A 428 -5.60 13.45 14.78
N PRO A 429 -6.75 13.34 14.08
CA PRO A 429 -7.59 14.49 13.86
C PRO A 429 -7.63 15.18 15.22
N GLU A 430 -7.54 16.54 15.28
CA GLU A 430 -7.79 17.25 16.54
C GLU A 430 -8.97 16.55 17.15
N SER A 431 -8.68 15.65 18.08
CA SER A 431 -9.67 14.69 18.51
C SER A 431 -10.65 15.51 19.31
N GLN A 432 -11.79 15.78 18.73
CA GLN A 432 -12.97 16.10 19.50
C GLN A 432 -13.33 14.82 20.26
N TRP A 433 -12.35 14.29 21.07
CA TRP A 433 -12.57 13.10 21.89
C TRP A 433 -13.83 13.25 22.71
N GLU A 434 -14.14 14.48 23.13
CA GLU A 434 -15.34 14.85 23.84
C GLU A 434 -16.60 14.50 23.03
N ASN A 435 -16.66 14.94 21.75
CA ASN A 435 -17.81 14.68 20.91
C ASN A 435 -17.93 13.18 20.58
N SER A 436 -16.82 12.50 20.32
CA SER A 436 -16.81 11.07 20.01
C SER A 436 -17.23 10.22 21.21
N LEU A 437 -16.80 10.60 22.42
CA LEU A 437 -17.20 9.93 23.65
C LEU A 437 -18.68 10.20 23.98
N ASP A 438 -19.14 11.44 23.82
CA ASP A 438 -20.54 11.85 24.01
C ASP A 438 -21.48 11.10 23.05
N ASP A 439 -21.14 11.05 21.76
CA ASP A 439 -21.96 10.34 20.77
C ASP A 439 -22.09 8.86 21.14
N LEU A 440 -20.97 8.23 21.53
CA LEU A 440 -20.99 6.83 21.98
C LEU A 440 -21.85 6.60 23.22
N THR A 441 -21.70 7.47 24.24
CA THR A 441 -22.41 7.33 25.53
C THR A 441 -23.89 7.70 25.45
N ARG A 442 -24.29 8.55 24.49
CA ARG A 442 -25.70 8.87 24.22
C ARG A 442 -26.45 7.74 23.53
N GLU A 443 -25.79 7.05 22.61
CA GLU A 443 -26.41 5.99 21.81
C GLU A 443 -26.41 4.65 22.54
N GLN A 444 -25.37 4.37 23.33
CA GLN A 444 -25.13 3.07 23.96
C GLN A 444 -24.45 3.25 25.32
N THR A 445 -24.63 2.29 26.24
CA THR A 445 -23.89 2.25 27.50
C THR A 445 -22.63 1.42 27.32
N PRO A 446 -21.43 2.02 27.11
CA PRO A 446 -20.21 1.25 26.88
C PRO A 446 -19.76 0.49 28.13
N ILE A 447 -18.94 -0.54 27.91
CA ILE A 447 -18.20 -1.23 28.95
C ILE A 447 -16.81 -0.61 29.00
N PHE A 448 -16.41 -0.04 30.13
CA PHE A 448 -15.08 0.55 30.30
C PHE A 448 -14.11 -0.48 30.91
N ILE A 449 -12.91 -0.61 30.33
CA ILE A 449 -11.86 -1.52 30.84
C ILE A 449 -10.59 -0.74 31.08
N GLY A 450 -10.17 -0.62 32.33
CA GLY A 450 -8.91 0.00 32.71
C GLY A 450 -7.73 -0.95 32.51
N VAL A 451 -6.76 -0.52 31.72
CA VAL A 451 -5.54 -1.25 31.35
C VAL A 451 -4.31 -0.46 31.83
N GLY A 452 -3.21 -1.14 32.11
CA GLY A 452 -1.93 -0.53 32.45
C GLY A 452 -1.35 -1.01 33.78
N ASN A 453 -0.17 -0.49 34.13
CA ASN A 453 0.56 -0.90 35.33
C ASN A 453 0.69 0.26 36.35
N PRO A 454 -0.08 0.21 37.47
CA PRO A 454 0.03 1.26 38.50
C PRO A 454 1.41 1.40 39.16
N GLY A 455 2.31 0.43 38.97
CA GLY A 455 3.70 0.50 39.45
C GLY A 455 4.67 1.24 38.52
N CYS A 456 4.20 1.77 37.38
CA CYS A 456 5.00 2.39 36.34
C CYS A 456 4.49 3.80 35.99
N SER A 457 4.48 4.72 36.91
CA SER A 457 4.11 6.14 36.72
C SER A 457 2.82 6.31 35.90
N ASP A 458 2.83 7.02 34.77
CA ASP A 458 1.66 7.32 33.94
C ASP A 458 1.11 6.10 33.18
N ASP A 459 1.85 4.97 33.10
CA ASP A 459 1.35 3.69 32.56
C ASP A 459 0.14 3.14 33.37
N GLY A 460 -0.03 3.60 34.57
CA GLY A 460 -1.17 3.26 35.43
C GLY A 460 -2.43 4.11 35.23
N VAL A 461 -2.45 5.03 34.26
CA VAL A 461 -3.55 5.98 34.06
C VAL A 461 -4.89 5.31 33.78
N GLY A 462 -4.92 4.25 32.94
CA GLY A 462 -6.16 3.56 32.60
C GLY A 462 -6.78 2.88 33.81
N VAL A 463 -5.97 2.26 34.68
CA VAL A 463 -6.42 1.64 35.93
C VAL A 463 -6.93 2.69 36.92
N GLU A 464 -6.26 3.84 37.02
CA GLU A 464 -6.68 4.92 37.90
C GLU A 464 -7.97 5.58 37.44
N LEU A 465 -8.12 5.83 36.13
CA LEU A 465 -9.35 6.37 35.55
C LEU A 465 -10.52 5.39 35.76
N ALA A 466 -10.33 4.11 35.52
CA ALA A 466 -11.36 3.09 35.80
C ALA A 466 -11.78 3.07 37.27
N ARG A 467 -10.82 3.22 38.22
CA ARG A 467 -11.11 3.31 39.64
C ARG A 467 -11.99 4.52 39.96
N GLN A 468 -11.69 5.67 39.39
CA GLN A 468 -12.46 6.89 39.60
C GLN A 468 -13.84 6.85 38.96
N LEU A 469 -13.98 6.29 37.74
CA LEU A 469 -15.28 6.03 37.11
C LEU A 469 -16.17 5.14 37.97
N LYS A 470 -15.63 4.06 38.58
CA LYS A 470 -16.35 3.24 39.54
C LYS A 470 -16.81 4.04 40.75
N ALA A 471 -15.95 4.93 41.26
CA ALA A 471 -16.24 5.74 42.44
C ALA A 471 -17.36 6.77 42.23
N VAL A 472 -17.49 7.32 41.01
CA VAL A 472 -18.59 8.25 40.66
C VAL A 472 -19.84 7.52 40.18
N GLY A 473 -19.84 6.18 40.14
CA GLY A 473 -21.04 5.36 39.86
C GLY A 473 -21.32 5.07 38.40
N ILE A 474 -20.35 5.23 37.51
CA ILE A 474 -20.47 4.79 36.11
C ILE A 474 -20.64 3.26 36.09
N PRO A 475 -21.67 2.70 35.41
CA PRO A 475 -21.91 1.27 35.36
C PRO A 475 -20.88 0.56 34.47
N ASP A 476 -20.71 -0.75 34.71
CA ASP A 476 -19.92 -1.67 33.88
C ASP A 476 -18.47 -1.22 33.60
N VAL A 477 -17.80 -0.73 34.63
CA VAL A 477 -16.38 -0.43 34.61
C VAL A 477 -15.61 -1.62 35.20
N LEU A 478 -14.64 -2.15 34.43
CA LEU A 478 -13.82 -3.30 34.81
C LEU A 478 -12.34 -2.94 34.88
N PHE A 479 -11.58 -3.71 35.63
CA PHE A 479 -10.13 -3.81 35.46
C PHE A 479 -9.78 -5.00 34.56
N GLU A 480 -8.62 -4.97 33.95
CA GLU A 480 -8.12 -6.07 33.11
C GLU A 480 -8.23 -7.44 33.80
N THR A 481 -7.93 -7.51 35.09
CA THR A 481 -8.00 -8.75 35.89
C THR A 481 -9.42 -9.25 36.16
N GLU A 482 -10.43 -8.47 35.85
CA GLU A 482 -11.84 -8.81 36.09
C GLU A 482 -12.53 -9.37 34.82
N ILE A 483 -11.88 -9.30 33.65
CA ILE A 483 -12.46 -9.68 32.35
C ILE A 483 -12.96 -11.13 32.37
N GLU A 484 -12.13 -12.06 32.80
CA GLU A 484 -12.46 -13.52 32.81
C GLU A 484 -13.56 -13.88 33.81
N ASN A 485 -13.79 -13.07 34.83
CA ASN A 485 -14.78 -13.33 35.88
C ASN A 485 -16.17 -12.75 35.58
N ASN A 486 -16.34 -12.05 34.45
CA ASN A 486 -17.57 -11.37 34.07
C ASN A 486 -18.16 -11.91 32.76
N GLU A 487 -18.15 -13.23 32.57
CA GLU A 487 -18.64 -13.87 31.32
C GLU A 487 -20.09 -13.50 30.95
N ASP A 488 -20.95 -13.23 31.91
CA ASP A 488 -22.34 -12.85 31.66
C ASP A 488 -22.44 -11.51 30.94
N LEU A 489 -21.54 -10.56 31.24
CA LEU A 489 -21.49 -9.25 30.59
C LEU A 489 -21.17 -9.33 29.08
N TRP A 490 -20.47 -10.39 28.65
CA TRP A 490 -20.08 -10.60 27.26
C TRP A 490 -21.12 -11.38 26.45
N ARG A 491 -22.10 -12.03 27.13
CA ARG A 491 -23.12 -12.87 26.50
C ARG A 491 -24.42 -12.13 26.21
N ASP A 492 -24.81 -11.20 27.09
CA ASP A 492 -26.16 -10.65 27.11
C ASP A 492 -26.40 -9.51 26.10
N ASP A 493 -25.36 -8.81 25.61
CA ASP A 493 -25.49 -7.73 24.65
C ASP A 493 -24.31 -7.67 23.67
N ALA A 494 -24.48 -8.37 22.55
CA ALA A 494 -23.43 -8.53 21.53
C ALA A 494 -23.06 -7.22 20.79
N GLU A 495 -23.84 -6.15 20.92
CA GLU A 495 -23.63 -4.88 20.21
C GLU A 495 -23.03 -3.78 21.09
N ARG A 496 -22.94 -3.99 22.40
CA ARG A 496 -22.37 -2.99 23.33
C ARG A 496 -20.88 -2.73 23.04
N PRO A 497 -20.47 -1.46 22.86
CA PRO A 497 -19.07 -1.14 22.63
C PRO A 497 -18.22 -1.29 23.90
N ILE A 498 -16.95 -1.64 23.70
CA ILE A 498 -15.94 -1.64 24.78
C ILE A 498 -15.06 -0.41 24.60
N VAL A 499 -14.79 0.31 25.68
CA VAL A 499 -13.82 1.41 25.73
C VAL A 499 -12.67 1.02 26.65
N PHE A 500 -11.52 0.73 26.07
CA PHE A 500 -10.29 0.53 26.81
C PHE A 500 -9.73 1.87 27.27
N LEU A 501 -9.34 1.97 28.53
CA LEU A 501 -8.70 3.12 29.12
C LEU A 501 -7.22 2.80 29.31
N ASP A 502 -6.31 3.53 28.64
CA ASP A 502 -4.89 3.18 28.63
C ASP A 502 -3.97 4.40 28.48
N ALA A 503 -2.71 4.24 28.87
CA ALA A 503 -1.66 5.15 28.48
C ALA A 503 -1.27 4.91 27.03
N LEU A 504 -1.43 5.90 26.16
CA LEU A 504 -1.02 5.81 24.77
C LEU A 504 0.09 6.80 24.45
N ASP A 505 1.22 6.29 23.92
CA ASP A 505 2.29 7.15 23.43
C ASP A 505 2.07 7.47 21.93
N PHE A 506 1.37 8.57 21.68
CA PHE A 506 1.17 9.14 20.34
C PHE A 506 2.01 10.39 20.08
N ARG A 507 3.08 10.58 20.90
CA ARG A 507 4.11 11.62 20.76
C ARG A 507 3.58 13.06 20.83
N GLU A 508 2.53 13.25 21.60
CA GLU A 508 1.93 14.54 21.87
C GLU A 508 2.37 15.09 23.24
N THR A 509 1.85 16.26 23.60
CA THR A 509 2.10 16.83 24.91
C THR A 509 1.51 15.94 26.01
N PRO A 510 2.24 15.67 27.13
CA PRO A 510 1.73 14.86 28.22
C PRO A 510 0.37 15.35 28.75
N GLY A 511 -0.56 14.41 28.92
CA GLY A 511 -1.94 14.71 29.32
C GLY A 511 -2.90 14.93 28.13
N LYS A 512 -2.43 14.96 26.89
CA LYS A 512 -3.32 15.00 25.72
C LYS A 512 -4.18 13.75 25.71
N ILE A 513 -5.50 13.93 25.49
CA ILE A 513 -6.48 12.84 25.43
C ILE A 513 -6.80 12.54 23.96
N THR A 514 -6.98 11.28 23.64
CA THR A 514 -7.44 10.82 22.33
C THR A 514 -8.49 9.73 22.48
N PHE A 515 -9.40 9.61 21.50
CA PHE A 515 -10.40 8.56 21.43
C PHE A 515 -10.33 7.90 20.06
N LEU A 516 -9.88 6.64 20.02
CA LEU A 516 -9.55 5.95 18.79
C LEU A 516 -10.27 4.59 18.69
N PRO A 517 -10.69 4.15 17.51
CA PRO A 517 -11.09 2.75 17.30
C PRO A 517 -9.98 1.80 17.76
N LEU A 518 -10.34 0.74 18.49
CA LEU A 518 -9.38 -0.24 19.01
C LEU A 518 -8.46 -0.79 17.92
N GLN A 519 -8.98 -1.03 16.74
CA GLN A 519 -8.22 -1.56 15.62
C GLN A 519 -7.04 -0.66 15.21
N LEU A 520 -7.17 0.67 15.34
CA LEU A 520 -6.06 1.59 15.09
C LEU A 520 -4.95 1.46 16.13
N VAL A 521 -5.31 1.19 17.37
CA VAL A 521 -4.33 1.01 18.47
C VAL A 521 -3.64 -0.36 18.36
N LEU A 522 -4.37 -1.42 18.05
CA LEU A 522 -3.82 -2.77 17.85
C LEU A 522 -2.83 -2.84 16.69
N ASN A 523 -3.10 -2.08 15.64
CA ASN A 523 -2.21 -2.01 14.48
C ASN A 523 -0.95 -1.18 14.73
N ASN A 524 -0.92 -0.43 15.83
CA ASN A 524 0.20 0.39 16.22
C ASN A 524 0.70 0.01 17.62
N THR A 525 1.43 -1.11 17.70
CA THR A 525 1.96 -1.66 18.96
C THR A 525 2.91 -0.71 19.70
N SER A 526 3.35 0.39 19.06
CA SER A 526 4.11 1.44 19.75
C SER A 526 3.22 2.37 20.59
N LEU A 527 1.90 2.41 20.34
CA LEU A 527 0.96 3.22 21.10
C LEU A 527 0.66 2.63 22.48
N SER A 528 0.45 1.29 22.55
CA SER A 528 0.22 0.59 23.80
C SER A 528 0.86 -0.80 23.79
N HIS A 529 1.58 -1.12 24.87
CA HIS A 529 2.15 -2.46 25.09
C HIS A 529 1.27 -3.35 25.96
N LYS A 530 0.24 -2.80 26.58
CA LYS A 530 -0.55 -3.46 27.64
C LYS A 530 -1.94 -3.93 27.20
N ILE A 531 -2.49 -3.33 26.16
CA ILE A 531 -3.87 -3.64 25.71
C ILE A 531 -4.02 -5.05 25.10
N LEU A 532 -2.93 -5.62 24.55
CA LEU A 532 -2.97 -6.92 23.87
C LEU A 532 -3.46 -8.09 24.72
N PRO A 533 -3.07 -8.26 26.00
CA PRO A 533 -3.61 -9.33 26.83
C PRO A 533 -5.12 -9.22 27.03
N SER A 534 -5.64 -8.01 27.32
CA SER A 534 -7.07 -7.74 27.49
C SER A 534 -7.86 -8.05 26.22
N VAL A 535 -7.33 -7.64 25.06
CA VAL A 535 -7.92 -7.94 23.75
C VAL A 535 -7.91 -9.44 23.48
N SER A 536 -6.82 -10.14 23.82
CA SER A 536 -6.72 -11.60 23.64
C SER A 536 -7.77 -12.35 24.44
N ALA A 537 -8.06 -11.90 25.66
CA ALA A 537 -9.12 -12.49 26.49
C ALA A 537 -10.52 -12.30 25.88
N LEU A 538 -10.73 -11.26 25.07
CA LEU A 538 -12.01 -10.90 24.46
C LEU A 538 -12.14 -11.31 22.97
N MET A 539 -11.16 -11.99 22.38
CA MET A 539 -11.13 -12.31 20.94
C MET A 539 -12.36 -13.09 20.43
N ASN A 540 -13.01 -13.85 21.28
CA ASN A 540 -14.16 -14.66 20.91
C ASN A 540 -15.51 -13.92 21.05
N TYR A 541 -15.50 -12.68 21.52
CA TYR A 541 -16.72 -11.92 21.77
C TYR A 541 -16.94 -10.86 20.68
N PRO A 542 -18.18 -10.75 20.13
CA PRO A 542 -18.49 -9.86 19.00
C PRO A 542 -18.32 -8.36 19.32
N GLN A 543 -18.44 -7.97 20.60
CA GLN A 543 -18.27 -6.59 21.08
C GLN A 543 -16.90 -6.00 20.68
N LEU A 544 -15.88 -6.83 20.55
CA LEU A 544 -14.54 -6.38 20.20
C LEU A 544 -14.47 -5.65 18.85
N LYS A 545 -15.41 -5.92 17.93
CA LYS A 545 -15.49 -5.27 16.63
C LYS A 545 -15.85 -3.78 16.72
N ASN A 546 -16.62 -3.38 17.72
CA ASN A 546 -17.09 -2.02 17.95
C ASN A 546 -16.38 -1.38 19.16
N SER A 547 -15.12 -1.71 19.37
CA SER A 547 -14.37 -1.25 20.54
C SER A 547 -13.50 -0.05 20.24
N TYR A 548 -13.25 0.75 21.27
CA TYR A 548 -12.48 1.98 21.22
C TYR A 548 -11.40 1.99 22.31
N VAL A 549 -10.44 2.90 22.17
CA VAL A 549 -9.45 3.20 23.22
C VAL A 549 -9.52 4.69 23.52
N LEU A 550 -9.79 5.04 24.76
CA LEU A 550 -9.57 6.36 25.32
C LEU A 550 -8.15 6.38 25.89
N GLY A 551 -7.25 7.01 25.16
CA GLY A 551 -5.84 7.06 25.45
C GLY A 551 -5.42 8.41 26.01
N ILE A 552 -4.52 8.39 26.98
CA ILE A 552 -3.92 9.59 27.55
C ILE A 552 -2.41 9.55 27.34
N GLN A 553 -1.83 10.62 26.74
CA GLN A 553 -0.39 10.71 26.50
C GLN A 553 0.37 10.74 27.84
N PRO A 554 1.25 9.77 28.11
CA PRO A 554 2.05 9.76 29.32
C PRO A 554 3.19 10.77 29.24
N GLN A 555 3.65 11.24 30.39
CA GLN A 555 4.90 11.98 30.55
C GLN A 555 6.08 11.00 30.77
N SER A 556 5.84 9.91 31.52
CA SER A 556 6.81 8.85 31.80
C SER A 556 6.09 7.53 32.09
N ILE A 557 6.65 6.45 31.60
CA ILE A 557 6.21 5.06 31.87
C ILE A 557 7.28 4.27 32.65
N GLU A 558 8.26 4.96 33.23
CA GLU A 558 9.29 4.34 34.04
C GLU A 558 8.72 3.89 35.41
N GLN A 559 9.44 3.03 36.09
CA GLN A 559 9.05 2.54 37.41
C GLN A 559 8.85 3.69 38.37
N GLY A 560 7.65 3.82 38.96
CA GLY A 560 7.24 4.87 39.85
C GLY A 560 5.77 4.71 40.24
N GLN A 561 5.35 5.39 41.33
CA GLN A 561 3.98 5.20 41.87
C GLN A 561 3.04 6.39 41.64
N ASN A 562 3.49 7.50 41.06
CA ASN A 562 2.68 8.70 40.94
C ASN A 562 2.46 9.08 39.48
N LEU A 563 1.20 9.33 39.14
CA LEU A 563 0.84 9.96 37.87
C LEU A 563 1.40 11.42 37.83
N SER A 564 1.81 11.86 36.66
CA SER A 564 2.20 13.25 36.41
C SER A 564 1.01 14.22 36.60
N SER A 565 1.29 15.50 36.79
CA SER A 565 0.23 16.50 36.97
C SER A 565 -0.65 16.66 35.73
N SER A 566 -0.05 16.60 34.55
CA SER A 566 -0.78 16.66 33.26
C SER A 566 -1.71 15.49 33.05
N VAL A 567 -1.28 14.26 33.39
CA VAL A 567 -2.11 13.06 33.29
C VAL A 567 -3.24 13.07 34.33
N ARG A 568 -3.00 13.56 35.56
CA ARG A 568 -4.06 13.76 36.57
C ARG A 568 -5.13 14.76 36.12
N GLN A 569 -4.72 15.85 35.43
CA GLN A 569 -5.67 16.80 34.87
C GLN A 569 -6.52 16.14 33.77
N ALA A 570 -5.90 15.37 32.88
CA ALA A 570 -6.61 14.64 31.84
C ALA A 570 -7.65 13.66 32.41
N ILE A 571 -7.34 12.97 33.51
CA ILE A 571 -8.34 12.13 34.21
C ILE A 571 -9.54 12.99 34.63
N GLN A 572 -9.29 14.16 35.23
CA GLN A 572 -10.37 15.04 35.69
C GLN A 572 -11.23 15.54 34.52
N ASP A 573 -10.60 15.90 33.40
CA ASP A 573 -11.31 16.34 32.19
C ASP A 573 -12.25 15.25 31.63
N VAL A 574 -11.82 13.97 31.68
CA VAL A 574 -12.68 12.83 31.28
C VAL A 574 -13.85 12.62 32.26
N LEU A 575 -13.59 12.72 33.58
CA LEU A 575 -14.62 12.58 34.61
C LEU A 575 -15.69 13.67 34.49
N ASP A 576 -15.26 14.91 34.36
CA ASP A 576 -16.15 16.08 34.22
C ASP A 576 -17.04 15.96 32.98
N ARG A 577 -16.56 15.25 31.94
CA ARG A 577 -17.31 15.00 30.72
C ARG A 577 -18.36 13.89 30.86
N LEU A 578 -18.03 12.82 31.58
CA LEU A 578 -18.93 11.67 31.76
C LEU A 578 -19.95 11.89 32.90
N ASP A 579 -19.75 12.90 33.78
CA ASP A 579 -20.67 13.24 34.88
C ASP A 579 -21.78 14.24 34.44
N ASN A 580 -21.67 14.84 33.25
CA ASN A 580 -22.64 15.76 32.64
C ASN A 580 -23.57 15.03 31.63
#